data_928f2ce5de4bf5b1f38e631860411624
#
_entry.id   928f2ce5de4bf5b1f38e631860411624
#
_cell.length_a   1.000
_cell.length_b   1.000
_cell.length_c   1.000
_cell.angle_alpha   90.00
_cell.angle_beta   90.00
_cell.angle_gamma   90.00
#
_symmetry.space_group_name_H-M   'P 1'
#
loop_
_entity.id
_entity.type
_entity.pdbx_description
1 polymer ?
#
loop_
_entity_poly.entity_id
_entity_poly.type
_entity_poly.pdbx_seq_one_letter_code
_entity_poly.pdbx_strand_id
1 'polypeptide(L)'
;LSAEDKNFFDHPGVDAKGILRASIKNITNILSEKRLEGASTITQQVAKNFLLTNEVSIKRKIKEAILAFRIEKAYSKERILELYLNQIYLGEGTYGIAAASLEYFNKSIKELNYQEASMLAALPKAPSKYNPFKYPDEAKFRRNLVLNNLAENGFISKKELVDLKQKPIKLNKRKIVIVNEAVSFTEEIRRSIKNKYGFQKLYSEGLTIKSPLNINYQLNAIKSLRNGLEAFDRRKGYRGPITNKNNDVSWKKKLDNLNI
;
A
#
# COMPACT_ATOMS: atom_id res chain seq x y z
N LEU A 1 0.13 -12.91 -11.38
CA LEU A 1 -0.32 -14.25 -11.83
C LEU A 1 0.73 -15.31 -11.56
N SER A 2 1.91 -15.27 -12.20
CA SER A 2 2.95 -16.32 -12.09
C SER A 2 3.40 -16.65 -10.66
N ALA A 3 3.20 -15.76 -9.69
CA ALA A 3 3.61 -15.93 -8.31
C ALA A 3 2.51 -16.55 -7.42
N GLU A 4 1.25 -16.25 -7.69
CA GLU A 4 0.12 -16.57 -6.80
C GLU A 4 -0.89 -17.53 -7.44
N ASP A 5 -1.18 -17.36 -8.73
CA ASP A 5 -2.24 -18.09 -9.42
C ASP A 5 -1.94 -18.19 -10.93
N LYS A 6 -1.18 -19.20 -11.32
CA LYS A 6 -0.72 -19.37 -12.71
C LYS A 6 -1.87 -19.53 -13.70
N ASN A 7 -2.91 -20.26 -13.29
CA ASN A 7 -4.04 -20.62 -14.13
C ASN A 7 -5.25 -19.72 -13.89
N PHE A 8 -5.03 -18.49 -13.42
CA PHE A 8 -6.10 -17.57 -13.02
C PHE A 8 -7.19 -17.40 -14.09
N PHE A 9 -6.82 -17.32 -15.35
CA PHE A 9 -7.77 -17.13 -16.44
C PHE A 9 -8.53 -18.41 -16.84
N ASP A 10 -8.07 -19.60 -16.40
CA ASP A 10 -8.59 -20.89 -16.89
C ASP A 10 -9.58 -21.53 -15.93
N HIS A 11 -9.61 -21.15 -14.65
CA HIS A 11 -10.48 -21.75 -13.64
C HIS A 11 -11.64 -20.84 -13.21
N PRO A 12 -12.79 -21.39 -12.77
CA PRO A 12 -13.98 -20.62 -12.38
C PRO A 12 -13.96 -20.18 -10.90
N GLY A 13 -12.82 -19.64 -10.42
CA GLY A 13 -12.66 -19.13 -9.05
C GLY A 13 -11.92 -20.05 -8.09
N VAL A 14 -11.91 -21.36 -8.35
CA VAL A 14 -11.16 -22.38 -7.59
C VAL A 14 -10.37 -23.23 -8.56
N ASP A 15 -9.07 -23.36 -8.37
CA ASP A 15 -8.19 -24.22 -9.18
C ASP A 15 -8.14 -25.64 -8.61
N ALA A 16 -9.05 -26.51 -9.07
CA ALA A 16 -9.10 -27.90 -8.63
C ALA A 16 -7.80 -28.68 -8.95
N LYS A 17 -7.18 -28.40 -10.10
CA LYS A 17 -5.89 -29.00 -10.50
C LYS A 17 -4.76 -28.53 -9.58
N GLY A 18 -4.74 -27.24 -9.25
CA GLY A 18 -3.79 -26.66 -8.30
C GLY A 18 -3.95 -27.23 -6.89
N ILE A 19 -5.20 -27.44 -6.43
CA ILE A 19 -5.48 -28.07 -5.13
C ILE A 19 -4.94 -29.50 -5.11
N LEU A 20 -5.23 -30.31 -6.12
CA LEU A 20 -4.75 -31.69 -6.20
C LEU A 20 -3.22 -31.75 -6.21
N ARG A 21 -2.55 -30.93 -7.03
CA ARG A 21 -1.09 -30.81 -7.05
C ARG A 21 -0.52 -30.43 -5.70
N ALA A 22 -1.09 -29.40 -5.05
CA ALA A 22 -0.65 -28.94 -3.74
C ALA A 22 -0.88 -30.01 -2.66
N SER A 23 -1.96 -30.78 -2.73
CA SER A 23 -2.25 -31.89 -1.80
C SER A 23 -1.19 -32.98 -1.90
N ILE A 24 -0.84 -33.41 -3.10
CA ILE A 24 0.22 -34.43 -3.32
C ILE A 24 1.56 -33.90 -2.81
N LYS A 25 1.91 -32.66 -3.15
CA LYS A 25 3.18 -32.04 -2.70
C LYS A 25 3.21 -31.81 -1.19
N ASN A 26 2.07 -31.52 -0.57
CA ASN A 26 1.97 -31.35 0.87
C ASN A 26 2.17 -32.67 1.65
N ILE A 27 1.79 -33.80 1.10
CA ILE A 27 2.11 -35.09 1.68
C ILE A 27 3.63 -35.28 1.77
N THR A 28 4.35 -35.00 0.67
CA THR A 28 5.82 -35.06 0.66
C THR A 28 6.48 -33.98 1.54
N ASN A 29 5.88 -32.80 1.63
CA ASN A 29 6.37 -31.74 2.49
C ASN A 29 6.20 -32.05 3.98
N ILE A 30 5.09 -32.69 4.39
CA ILE A 30 4.88 -33.15 5.77
C ILE A 30 5.97 -34.17 6.14
N LEU A 31 6.22 -35.15 5.28
CA LEU A 31 7.26 -36.15 5.49
C LEU A 31 8.69 -35.56 5.57
N SER A 32 8.89 -34.38 4.99
CA SER A 32 10.20 -33.69 4.94
C SER A 32 10.25 -32.47 5.88
N GLU A 33 9.29 -32.29 6.79
CA GLU A 33 9.16 -31.15 7.70
C GLU A 33 9.16 -29.75 7.00
N LYS A 34 8.77 -29.73 5.73
CA LYS A 34 8.71 -28.51 4.94
C LYS A 34 7.37 -27.81 5.09
N ARG A 35 7.37 -26.50 4.88
CA ARG A 35 6.13 -25.70 4.93
C ARG A 35 5.16 -26.12 3.83
N LEU A 36 3.87 -26.23 4.20
CA LEU A 36 2.78 -26.59 3.29
C LEU A 36 2.64 -25.53 2.17
N GLU A 37 2.38 -26.01 0.95
CA GLU A 37 2.10 -25.17 -0.19
C GLU A 37 0.62 -24.77 -0.20
N GLY A 38 0.32 -23.48 -0.32
CA GLY A 38 -1.05 -22.99 -0.43
C GLY A 38 -1.57 -23.10 -1.87
N ALA A 39 -2.84 -23.45 -2.02
CA ALA A 39 -3.53 -23.56 -3.31
C ALA A 39 -4.72 -22.58 -3.40
N SER A 40 -4.68 -21.47 -2.68
CA SER A 40 -5.74 -20.45 -2.78
C SER A 40 -5.56 -19.59 -4.01
N THR A 41 -6.62 -19.45 -4.80
CA THR A 41 -6.65 -18.61 -6.00
C THR A 41 -6.73 -17.12 -5.66
N ILE A 42 -6.44 -16.26 -6.65
CA ILE A 42 -6.63 -14.80 -6.54
C ILE A 42 -8.08 -14.49 -6.19
N THR A 43 -9.06 -15.13 -6.82
CA THR A 43 -10.48 -14.90 -6.52
C THR A 43 -10.86 -15.30 -5.10
N GLN A 44 -10.30 -16.39 -4.56
CA GLN A 44 -10.47 -16.75 -3.15
C GLN A 44 -9.83 -15.73 -2.21
N GLN A 45 -8.70 -15.13 -2.57
CA GLN A 45 -8.07 -14.07 -1.78
C GLN A 45 -8.93 -12.79 -1.80
N VAL A 46 -9.53 -12.42 -2.93
CA VAL A 46 -10.52 -11.33 -3.02
C VAL A 46 -11.71 -11.61 -2.11
N ALA A 47 -12.32 -12.79 -2.22
CA ALA A 47 -13.44 -13.19 -1.37
C ALA A 47 -13.10 -13.08 0.13
N LYS A 48 -11.92 -13.55 0.53
CA LYS A 48 -11.42 -13.46 1.90
C LYS A 48 -11.27 -12.01 2.36
N ASN A 49 -10.64 -11.16 1.56
CA ASN A 49 -10.29 -9.80 1.98
C ASN A 49 -11.49 -8.85 2.06
N PHE A 50 -12.51 -9.06 1.21
CA PHE A 50 -13.68 -8.18 1.14
C PHE A 50 -14.88 -8.65 1.95
N LEU A 51 -15.05 -9.97 2.10
CA LEU A 51 -16.34 -10.53 2.52
C LEU A 51 -16.25 -11.40 3.77
N LEU A 52 -15.05 -11.72 4.25
CA LEU A 52 -14.87 -12.67 5.36
C LEU A 52 -14.00 -12.10 6.48
N THR A 53 -14.15 -12.66 7.66
CA THR A 53 -13.33 -12.37 8.83
C THR A 53 -11.98 -13.11 8.79
N ASN A 54 -11.02 -12.69 9.62
CA ASN A 54 -9.69 -13.32 9.68
C ASN A 54 -9.65 -14.64 10.46
N GLU A 55 -10.79 -15.22 10.80
CA GLU A 55 -10.88 -16.52 11.48
C GLU A 55 -10.27 -17.65 10.62
N VAL A 56 -9.46 -18.50 11.24
CA VAL A 56 -8.86 -19.66 10.57
C VAL A 56 -9.72 -20.87 10.84
N SER A 57 -10.65 -21.20 9.92
CA SER A 57 -11.53 -22.35 10.04
C SER A 57 -11.83 -23.00 8.69
N ILE A 58 -12.14 -24.29 8.71
CA ILE A 58 -12.59 -25.05 7.53
C ILE A 58 -13.90 -24.43 7.00
N LYS A 59 -14.82 -24.03 7.89
CA LYS A 59 -16.07 -23.37 7.53
C LYS A 59 -15.83 -22.10 6.72
N ARG A 60 -14.85 -21.28 7.13
CA ARG A 60 -14.44 -20.10 6.37
C ARG A 60 -13.88 -20.48 5.01
N LYS A 61 -13.08 -21.55 4.91
CA LYS A 61 -12.50 -21.99 3.64
C LYS A 61 -13.55 -22.45 2.62
N ILE A 62 -14.62 -23.10 3.09
CA ILE A 62 -15.77 -23.46 2.26
C ILE A 62 -16.50 -22.19 1.78
N LYS A 63 -16.71 -21.22 2.67
CA LYS A 63 -17.31 -19.92 2.30
C LYS A 63 -16.47 -19.18 1.26
N GLU A 64 -15.14 -19.17 1.39
CA GLU A 64 -14.23 -18.58 0.39
C GLU A 64 -14.45 -19.21 -0.99
N ALA A 65 -14.54 -20.54 -1.07
CA ALA A 65 -14.74 -21.23 -2.34
C ALA A 65 -16.11 -20.87 -2.97
N ILE A 66 -17.19 -20.91 -2.18
CA ILE A 66 -18.54 -20.56 -2.65
C ILE A 66 -18.58 -19.10 -3.14
N LEU A 67 -17.98 -18.18 -2.38
CA LEU A 67 -17.92 -16.77 -2.75
C LEU A 67 -17.06 -16.54 -3.98
N ALA A 68 -15.96 -17.28 -4.14
CA ALA A 68 -15.13 -17.20 -5.33
C ALA A 68 -15.93 -17.56 -6.60
N PHE A 69 -16.73 -18.62 -6.58
CA PHE A 69 -17.61 -18.93 -7.71
C PHE A 69 -18.66 -17.85 -7.98
N ARG A 70 -19.21 -17.22 -6.94
CA ARG A 70 -20.18 -16.13 -7.11
C ARG A 70 -19.54 -14.87 -7.68
N ILE A 71 -18.33 -14.54 -7.25
CA ILE A 71 -17.54 -13.41 -7.75
C ILE A 71 -17.23 -13.60 -9.24
N GLU A 72 -16.80 -14.79 -9.65
CA GLU A 72 -16.52 -15.12 -11.05
C GLU A 72 -17.75 -15.07 -11.97
N LYS A 73 -18.94 -15.32 -11.41
CA LYS A 73 -20.20 -15.13 -12.14
C LYS A 73 -20.60 -13.66 -12.30
N ALA A 74 -20.20 -12.81 -11.36
CA ALA A 74 -20.60 -11.41 -11.28
C ALA A 74 -19.63 -10.45 -11.97
N TYR A 75 -18.35 -10.81 -12.06
CA TYR A 75 -17.27 -9.95 -12.55
C TYR A 75 -16.38 -10.66 -13.54
N SER A 76 -15.80 -9.90 -14.49
CA SER A 76 -14.79 -10.42 -15.40
C SER A 76 -13.47 -10.71 -14.65
N LYS A 77 -12.62 -11.54 -15.23
CA LYS A 77 -11.29 -11.86 -14.71
C LYS A 77 -10.42 -10.61 -14.50
N GLU A 78 -10.46 -9.68 -15.45
CA GLU A 78 -9.74 -8.41 -15.38
C GLU A 78 -10.21 -7.59 -14.18
N ARG A 79 -11.52 -7.53 -13.94
CA ARG A 79 -12.07 -6.79 -12.79
C ARG A 79 -11.71 -7.44 -11.46
N ILE A 80 -11.71 -8.75 -11.38
CA ILE A 80 -11.26 -9.49 -10.19
C ILE A 80 -9.78 -9.24 -9.92
N LEU A 81 -8.94 -9.27 -10.96
CA LEU A 81 -7.52 -8.98 -10.85
C LEU A 81 -7.27 -7.53 -10.42
N GLU A 82 -8.01 -6.58 -10.96
CA GLU A 82 -7.96 -5.18 -10.55
C GLU A 82 -8.31 -5.00 -9.07
N LEU A 83 -9.39 -5.62 -8.60
CA LEU A 83 -9.79 -5.62 -7.20
C LEU A 83 -8.69 -6.19 -6.31
N TYR A 84 -8.10 -7.32 -6.70
CA TYR A 84 -6.98 -7.93 -6.00
C TYR A 84 -5.79 -7.00 -5.89
N LEU A 85 -5.32 -6.46 -7.02
CA LEU A 85 -4.15 -5.59 -7.08
C LEU A 85 -4.33 -4.27 -6.31
N ASN A 86 -5.57 -3.80 -6.16
CA ASN A 86 -5.87 -2.59 -5.40
C ASN A 86 -6.00 -2.83 -3.89
N GLN A 87 -6.23 -4.07 -3.44
CA GLN A 87 -6.54 -4.36 -2.03
C GLN A 87 -5.49 -5.21 -1.31
N ILE A 88 -4.61 -5.88 -2.05
CA ILE A 88 -3.65 -6.79 -1.43
C ILE A 88 -2.68 -6.02 -0.52
N TYR A 89 -2.50 -6.53 0.70
CA TYR A 89 -1.52 -5.99 1.63
C TYR A 89 -0.10 -6.39 1.22
N LEU A 90 0.78 -5.41 1.09
CA LEU A 90 2.15 -5.57 0.60
C LEU A 90 3.21 -5.16 1.62
N GLY A 91 2.84 -4.98 2.87
CA GLY A 91 3.76 -4.56 3.94
C GLY A 91 3.89 -3.03 4.04
N GLU A 92 4.66 -2.55 5.02
CA GLU A 92 4.90 -1.13 5.32
C GLU A 92 3.60 -0.28 5.41
N GLY A 93 2.51 -0.89 5.86
CA GLY A 93 1.20 -0.23 5.92
C GLY A 93 0.54 0.02 4.56
N THR A 94 1.07 -0.56 3.48
CA THR A 94 0.57 -0.33 2.13
C THR A 94 -0.43 -1.40 1.67
N TYR A 95 -1.55 -0.94 1.14
CA TYR A 95 -2.57 -1.75 0.48
C TYR A 95 -2.62 -1.37 -1.00
N GLY A 96 -2.59 -2.36 -1.86
CA GLY A 96 -2.56 -2.20 -3.30
C GLY A 96 -1.18 -1.89 -3.90
N ILE A 97 -1.03 -2.29 -5.15
CA ILE A 97 0.24 -2.23 -5.87
C ILE A 97 0.70 -0.78 -6.12
N ALA A 98 -0.22 0.17 -6.28
CA ALA A 98 0.13 1.58 -6.51
C ALA A 98 0.78 2.21 -5.26
N ALA A 99 0.18 1.99 -4.08
CA ALA A 99 0.74 2.46 -2.83
C ALA A 99 2.09 1.81 -2.52
N ALA A 100 2.21 0.50 -2.74
CA ALA A 100 3.45 -0.22 -2.55
C ALA A 100 4.55 0.22 -3.52
N SER A 101 4.23 0.47 -4.79
CA SER A 101 5.18 1.02 -5.77
C SER A 101 5.78 2.34 -5.34
N LEU A 102 4.95 3.24 -4.81
CA LEU A 102 5.39 4.52 -4.26
C LEU A 102 6.22 4.33 -2.98
N GLU A 103 5.80 3.46 -2.06
CA GLU A 103 6.49 3.27 -0.78
C GLU A 103 7.87 2.63 -0.95
N TYR A 104 7.97 1.55 -1.75
CA TYR A 104 9.22 0.80 -1.90
C TYR A 104 10.19 1.43 -2.91
N PHE A 105 9.67 2.05 -3.98
CA PHE A 105 10.47 2.49 -5.12
C PHE A 105 10.31 3.96 -5.46
N ASN A 106 9.35 4.67 -4.85
CA ASN A 106 9.01 6.06 -5.18
C ASN A 106 8.72 6.26 -6.68
N LYS A 107 8.03 5.29 -7.27
CA LYS A 107 7.69 5.21 -8.70
C LYS A 107 6.20 4.95 -8.90
N SER A 108 5.66 5.41 -10.01
CA SER A 108 4.35 4.96 -10.48
C SER A 108 4.42 3.50 -10.98
N ILE A 109 3.30 2.81 -11.05
CA ILE A 109 3.25 1.40 -11.55
C ILE A 109 3.86 1.27 -12.95
N LYS A 110 3.65 2.27 -13.81
CA LYS A 110 4.14 2.27 -15.19
C LYS A 110 5.67 2.37 -15.31
N GLU A 111 6.34 2.85 -14.27
CA GLU A 111 7.80 3.03 -14.21
C GLU A 111 8.53 1.84 -13.60
N LEU A 112 7.78 0.85 -13.11
CA LEU A 112 8.36 -0.36 -12.51
C LEU A 112 9.05 -1.21 -13.58
N ASN A 113 10.27 -1.61 -13.29
CA ASN A 113 10.97 -2.63 -14.07
C ASN A 113 10.61 -4.06 -13.58
N TYR A 114 11.06 -5.09 -14.31
CA TYR A 114 10.78 -6.49 -13.97
C TYR A 114 11.25 -6.90 -12.57
N GLN A 115 12.34 -6.35 -12.07
CA GLN A 115 12.87 -6.65 -10.74
C GLN A 115 11.98 -6.07 -9.65
N GLU A 116 11.58 -4.81 -9.81
CA GLU A 116 10.70 -4.10 -8.89
C GLU A 116 9.30 -4.73 -8.87
N ALA A 117 8.75 -5.01 -10.04
CA ALA A 117 7.47 -5.70 -10.18
C ALA A 117 7.50 -7.11 -9.56
N SER A 118 8.59 -7.86 -9.78
CA SER A 118 8.77 -9.19 -9.18
C SER A 118 8.94 -9.13 -7.67
N MET A 119 9.55 -8.05 -7.14
CA MET A 119 9.64 -7.83 -5.70
C MET A 119 8.27 -7.58 -5.08
N LEU A 120 7.46 -6.71 -5.69
CA LEU A 120 6.08 -6.48 -5.22
C LEU A 120 5.24 -7.77 -5.31
N ALA A 121 5.37 -8.55 -6.39
CA ALA A 121 4.68 -9.83 -6.55
C ALA A 121 5.16 -10.92 -5.56
N ALA A 122 6.31 -10.74 -4.94
CA ALA A 122 6.84 -11.65 -3.91
C ALA A 122 6.23 -11.45 -2.53
N LEU A 123 5.71 -10.23 -2.24
CA LEU A 123 5.25 -9.81 -0.91
C LEU A 123 3.95 -10.47 -0.43
N PRO A 124 2.92 -10.72 -1.25
CA PRO A 124 1.63 -11.26 -0.80
C PRO A 124 1.76 -12.55 0.02
N LYS A 125 2.73 -13.39 -0.29
CA LYS A 125 3.00 -14.66 0.43
C LYS A 125 3.24 -14.48 1.93
N ALA A 126 4.01 -13.48 2.33
CA ALA A 126 4.29 -13.13 3.72
C ALA A 126 4.97 -11.74 3.77
N PRO A 127 4.21 -10.63 3.74
CA PRO A 127 4.75 -9.28 3.63
C PRO A 127 5.75 -8.91 4.73
N SER A 128 5.51 -9.38 5.95
CA SER A 128 6.42 -9.12 7.08
C SER A 128 7.74 -9.89 6.96
N LYS A 129 7.71 -11.14 6.44
CA LYS A 129 8.90 -11.99 6.29
C LYS A 129 9.77 -11.56 5.11
N TYR A 130 9.15 -11.13 4.03
CA TYR A 130 9.84 -10.76 2.78
C TYR A 130 9.99 -9.25 2.63
N ASN A 131 9.92 -8.51 3.74
CA ASN A 131 10.11 -7.07 3.76
C ASN A 131 11.55 -6.72 3.35
N PRO A 132 11.78 -6.05 2.21
CA PRO A 132 13.13 -5.81 1.72
C PRO A 132 13.92 -4.75 2.50
N PHE A 133 13.24 -3.93 3.34
CA PHE A 133 13.91 -3.00 4.25
C PHE A 133 14.47 -3.70 5.48
N LYS A 134 13.82 -4.79 5.94
CA LYS A 134 14.18 -5.52 7.17
C LYS A 134 14.96 -6.78 6.89
N TYR A 135 14.59 -7.50 5.83
CA TYR A 135 15.12 -8.83 5.49
C TYR A 135 15.48 -8.88 3.99
N PRO A 136 16.56 -8.19 3.57
CA PRO A 136 16.91 -8.04 2.16
C PRO A 136 17.23 -9.36 1.46
N ASP A 137 17.85 -10.32 2.18
CA ASP A 137 18.24 -11.62 1.62
C ASP A 137 17.02 -12.51 1.37
N GLU A 138 16.09 -12.60 2.33
CA GLU A 138 14.84 -13.33 2.19
C GLU A 138 13.95 -12.70 1.09
N ALA A 139 13.94 -11.38 1.02
CA ALA A 139 13.25 -10.64 -0.04
C ALA A 139 13.85 -10.95 -1.41
N LYS A 140 15.19 -10.93 -1.54
CA LYS A 140 15.91 -11.30 -2.76
C LYS A 140 15.65 -12.75 -3.15
N PHE A 141 15.73 -13.67 -2.19
CA PHE A 141 15.41 -15.07 -2.42
C PHE A 141 13.98 -15.24 -2.98
N ARG A 142 13.00 -14.65 -2.33
CA ARG A 142 11.59 -14.74 -2.75
C ARG A 142 11.34 -14.07 -4.11
N ARG A 143 11.92 -12.89 -4.37
CA ARG A 143 11.89 -12.24 -5.69
C ARG A 143 12.44 -13.16 -6.78
N ASN A 144 13.57 -13.83 -6.51
CA ASN A 144 14.19 -14.73 -7.47
C ASN A 144 13.32 -15.95 -7.79
N LEU A 145 12.52 -16.46 -6.85
CA LEU A 145 11.50 -17.46 -7.13
C LEU A 145 10.40 -16.94 -8.09
N VAL A 146 9.97 -15.69 -7.90
CA VAL A 146 9.01 -15.06 -8.82
C VAL A 146 9.61 -14.90 -10.21
N LEU A 147 10.88 -14.50 -10.32
CA LEU A 147 11.59 -14.41 -11.60
C LEU A 147 11.71 -15.77 -12.30
N ASN A 148 11.95 -16.86 -11.54
CA ASN A 148 11.93 -18.22 -12.11
C ASN A 148 10.56 -18.54 -12.71
N ASN A 149 9.48 -18.27 -11.97
CA ASN A 149 8.13 -18.53 -12.46
C ASN A 149 7.81 -17.70 -13.70
N LEU A 150 8.31 -16.46 -13.82
CA LEU A 150 8.17 -15.65 -15.02
C LEU A 150 8.88 -16.27 -16.23
N ALA A 151 10.10 -16.80 -16.03
CA ALA A 151 10.83 -17.48 -17.09
C ALA A 151 10.18 -18.82 -17.49
N GLU A 152 9.72 -19.62 -16.52
CA GLU A 152 8.99 -20.88 -16.77
C GLU A 152 7.67 -20.65 -17.50
N ASN A 153 7.03 -19.49 -17.32
CA ASN A 153 5.79 -19.11 -17.99
C ASN A 153 6.04 -18.31 -19.30
N GLY A 154 7.30 -18.16 -19.74
CA GLY A 154 7.66 -17.53 -21.01
C GLY A 154 7.56 -16.00 -21.05
N PHE A 155 7.41 -15.33 -19.90
CA PHE A 155 7.35 -13.86 -19.82
C PHE A 155 8.72 -13.20 -19.94
N ILE A 156 9.78 -13.92 -19.57
CA ILE A 156 11.18 -13.49 -19.70
C ILE A 156 12.03 -14.66 -20.22
N SER A 157 13.09 -14.36 -20.95
CA SER A 157 14.05 -15.36 -21.44
C SER A 157 14.97 -15.87 -20.33
N LYS A 158 15.59 -17.04 -20.55
CA LYS A 158 16.58 -17.58 -19.61
C LYS A 158 17.80 -16.64 -19.41
N LYS A 159 18.19 -15.89 -20.46
CA LYS A 159 19.28 -14.91 -20.40
C LYS A 159 18.91 -13.73 -19.50
N GLU A 160 17.72 -13.19 -19.69
CA GLU A 160 17.18 -12.11 -18.81
C GLU A 160 17.04 -12.57 -17.38
N LEU A 161 16.60 -13.82 -17.15
CA LEU A 161 16.49 -14.38 -15.80
C LEU A 161 17.82 -14.33 -15.04
N VAL A 162 18.93 -14.73 -15.69
CA VAL A 162 20.26 -14.73 -15.08
C VAL A 162 20.68 -13.31 -14.72
N ASP A 163 20.53 -12.36 -15.64
CA ASP A 163 20.86 -10.95 -15.42
C ASP A 163 20.00 -10.34 -14.29
N LEU A 164 18.69 -10.56 -14.32
CA LEU A 164 17.76 -10.01 -13.32
C LEU A 164 18.03 -10.54 -11.89
N LYS A 165 18.42 -11.82 -11.75
CA LYS A 165 18.75 -12.41 -10.45
C LYS A 165 20.00 -11.82 -9.79
N GLN A 166 20.99 -11.47 -10.60
CA GLN A 166 22.26 -10.92 -10.10
C GLN A 166 22.07 -9.50 -9.56
N LYS A 167 21.17 -8.72 -10.14
CA LYS A 167 20.94 -7.34 -9.75
C LYS A 167 20.36 -7.21 -8.33
N PRO A 168 20.86 -6.28 -7.52
CA PRO A 168 20.34 -6.03 -6.17
C PRO A 168 18.93 -5.41 -6.23
N ILE A 169 18.18 -5.54 -5.14
CA ILE A 169 16.93 -4.78 -4.96
C ILE A 169 17.31 -3.35 -4.59
N LYS A 170 17.09 -2.41 -5.52
CA LYS A 170 17.32 -0.98 -5.26
C LYS A 170 16.04 -0.37 -4.71
N LEU A 171 15.99 -0.17 -3.41
CA LEU A 171 14.89 0.50 -2.74
C LEU A 171 15.07 2.02 -2.79
N ASN A 172 13.99 2.74 -2.99
CA ASN A 172 13.92 4.19 -2.88
C ASN A 172 12.68 4.56 -2.08
N LYS A 173 12.80 4.46 -0.75
CA LYS A 173 11.68 4.71 0.14
C LYS A 173 11.13 6.12 -0.08
N ARG A 174 9.81 6.22 -0.22
CA ARG A 174 9.13 7.50 -0.33
C ARG A 174 9.43 8.37 0.89
N LYS A 175 10.04 9.51 0.66
CA LYS A 175 10.18 10.55 1.69
C LYS A 175 8.90 11.36 1.72
N ILE A 176 8.04 11.11 2.69
CA ILE A 176 6.88 11.95 2.92
C ILE A 176 7.42 13.25 3.55
N VAL A 177 7.50 14.30 2.77
CA VAL A 177 7.80 15.62 3.28
C VAL A 177 6.48 16.26 3.71
N ILE A 178 6.23 16.23 5.02
CA ILE A 178 5.11 16.99 5.59
C ILE A 178 5.61 18.42 5.80
N VAL A 179 5.10 19.31 4.98
CA VAL A 179 5.35 20.75 5.14
C VAL A 179 4.26 21.30 6.04
N ASN A 180 4.55 21.42 7.34
CA ASN A 180 3.59 21.90 8.35
C ASN A 180 3.00 23.27 7.97
N GLU A 181 3.80 24.10 7.33
CA GLU A 181 3.40 25.42 6.86
C GLU A 181 2.42 25.39 5.68
N ALA A 182 2.32 24.23 5.00
CA ALA A 182 1.38 24.07 3.88
C ALA A 182 0.06 23.37 4.28
N VAL A 183 -0.17 23.06 5.55
CA VAL A 183 -1.36 22.33 6.02
C VAL A 183 -2.65 23.04 5.62
N SER A 184 -2.74 24.36 5.80
CA SER A 184 -3.95 25.12 5.42
C SER A 184 -4.18 25.11 3.90
N PHE A 185 -3.12 25.20 3.10
CA PHE A 185 -3.20 25.11 1.65
C PHE A 185 -3.65 23.72 1.18
N THR A 186 -3.08 22.67 1.75
CA THR A 186 -3.47 21.29 1.40
C THR A 186 -4.90 20.96 1.84
N GLU A 187 -5.36 21.50 2.97
CA GLU A 187 -6.73 21.34 3.42
C GLU A 187 -7.73 22.03 2.49
N GLU A 188 -7.41 23.20 1.96
CA GLU A 188 -8.27 23.88 0.98
C GLU A 188 -8.35 23.10 -0.34
N ILE A 189 -7.23 22.54 -0.80
CA ILE A 189 -7.24 21.62 -1.95
C ILE A 189 -8.13 20.42 -1.65
N ARG A 190 -7.99 19.80 -0.48
CA ARG A 190 -8.80 18.65 -0.07
C ARG A 190 -10.29 18.97 -0.13
N ARG A 191 -10.70 20.15 0.40
CA ARG A 191 -12.10 20.63 0.36
C ARG A 191 -12.58 20.84 -1.08
N SER A 192 -11.78 21.47 -1.91
CA SER A 192 -12.10 21.73 -3.32
C SER A 192 -12.29 20.42 -4.09
N ILE A 193 -11.39 19.46 -3.92
CA ILE A 193 -11.47 18.15 -4.58
C ILE A 193 -12.68 17.35 -4.06
N LYS A 194 -12.91 17.34 -2.73
CA LYS A 194 -14.10 16.70 -2.14
C LYS A 194 -15.40 17.28 -2.73
N ASN A 195 -15.50 18.60 -2.85
CA ASN A 195 -16.69 19.26 -3.39
C ASN A 195 -16.88 18.94 -4.88
N LYS A 196 -15.79 18.85 -5.66
CA LYS A 196 -15.86 18.62 -7.11
C LYS A 196 -16.07 17.14 -7.47
N TYR A 197 -15.47 16.20 -6.73
CA TYR A 197 -15.42 14.78 -7.11
C TYR A 197 -16.11 13.86 -6.10
N GLY A 198 -16.50 14.37 -4.93
CA GLY A 198 -17.14 13.60 -3.87
C GLY A 198 -16.18 12.91 -2.92
N PHE A 199 -16.71 12.49 -1.77
CA PHE A 199 -15.95 11.85 -0.69
C PHE A 199 -15.34 10.51 -1.12
N GLN A 200 -16.15 9.67 -1.77
CA GLN A 200 -15.73 8.32 -2.15
C GLN A 200 -14.55 8.37 -3.12
N LYS A 201 -14.61 9.25 -4.12
CA LYS A 201 -13.55 9.40 -5.12
C LYS A 201 -12.24 9.87 -4.49
N LEU A 202 -12.33 10.83 -3.56
CA LEU A 202 -11.17 11.36 -2.87
C LEU A 202 -10.45 10.31 -1.99
N TYR A 203 -11.21 9.44 -1.30
CA TYR A 203 -10.63 8.55 -0.28
C TYR A 203 -10.53 7.08 -0.70
N SER A 204 -11.23 6.65 -1.75
CA SER A 204 -11.30 5.24 -2.13
C SER A 204 -10.69 4.93 -3.51
N GLU A 205 -10.51 5.92 -4.39
CA GLU A 205 -10.06 5.70 -5.78
C GLU A 205 -8.59 6.03 -6.02
N GLY A 206 -7.80 6.34 -4.97
CA GLY A 206 -6.36 6.54 -5.08
C GLY A 206 -5.95 7.74 -5.96
N LEU A 207 -6.60 8.88 -5.82
CA LEU A 207 -6.30 10.09 -6.59
C LEU A 207 -4.88 10.61 -6.33
N THR A 208 -4.18 10.97 -7.38
CA THR A 208 -2.94 11.77 -7.31
C THR A 208 -3.26 13.22 -7.64
N ILE A 209 -3.07 14.11 -6.67
CA ILE A 209 -3.32 15.54 -6.81
C ILE A 209 -1.99 16.27 -6.94
N LYS A 210 -1.75 16.89 -8.11
CA LYS A 210 -0.59 17.76 -8.32
C LYS A 210 -1.00 19.21 -8.08
N SER A 211 -0.29 19.88 -7.19
CA SER A 211 -0.51 21.27 -6.82
C SER A 211 0.63 22.15 -7.39
N PRO A 212 0.36 23.40 -7.79
CA PRO A 212 1.40 24.36 -8.20
C PRO A 212 2.13 24.98 -7.01
N LEU A 213 1.93 24.50 -5.78
CA LEU A 213 2.53 25.04 -4.58
C LEU A 213 4.06 25.02 -4.67
N ASN A 214 4.67 26.20 -4.56
CA ASN A 214 6.10 26.37 -4.35
C ASN A 214 6.35 26.57 -2.85
N ILE A 215 7.07 25.64 -2.24
CA ILE A 215 7.31 25.61 -0.78
C ILE A 215 8.06 26.87 -0.33
N ASN A 216 9.04 27.35 -1.09
CA ASN A 216 9.79 28.54 -0.73
C ASN A 216 8.92 29.81 -0.72
N TYR A 217 8.02 29.94 -1.71
CA TYR A 217 7.07 31.06 -1.73
C TYR A 217 6.07 30.95 -0.58
N GLN A 218 5.60 29.75 -0.25
CA GLN A 218 4.71 29.52 0.88
C GLN A 218 5.36 29.93 2.21
N LEU A 219 6.60 29.51 2.44
CA LEU A 219 7.34 29.88 3.66
C LEU A 219 7.55 31.40 3.76
N ASN A 220 7.92 32.03 2.65
CA ASN A 220 8.09 33.49 2.61
C ASN A 220 6.76 34.23 2.86
N ALA A 221 5.67 33.75 2.27
CA ALA A 221 4.34 34.34 2.48
C ALA A 221 3.91 34.26 3.94
N ILE A 222 4.08 33.10 4.60
CA ILE A 222 3.76 32.91 6.01
C ILE A 222 4.61 33.82 6.89
N LYS A 223 5.92 33.90 6.62
CA LYS A 223 6.83 34.78 7.36
C LYS A 223 6.40 36.25 7.25
N SER A 224 6.12 36.68 6.02
CA SER A 224 5.68 38.07 5.75
C SER A 224 4.34 38.38 6.44
N LEU A 225 3.38 37.46 6.38
CA LEU A 225 2.09 37.61 7.05
C LEU A 225 2.27 37.70 8.58
N ARG A 226 3.03 36.81 9.18
CA ARG A 226 3.30 36.83 10.63
C ARG A 226 3.96 38.13 11.05
N ASN A 227 5.01 38.56 10.35
CA ASN A 227 5.68 39.83 10.64
C ASN A 227 4.73 41.02 10.51
N GLY A 228 3.87 41.01 9.50
CA GLY A 228 2.87 42.07 9.30
C GLY A 228 1.82 42.12 10.44
N LEU A 229 1.35 40.95 10.86
CA LEU A 229 0.39 40.85 11.99
C LEU A 229 1.03 41.28 13.32
N GLU A 230 2.27 40.84 13.60
CA GLU A 230 2.99 41.26 14.79
C GLU A 230 3.25 42.78 14.79
N ALA A 231 3.66 43.34 13.66
CA ALA A 231 3.87 44.79 13.53
C ALA A 231 2.55 45.56 13.71
N PHE A 232 1.43 45.04 13.16
CA PHE A 232 0.11 45.62 13.36
C PHE A 232 -0.31 45.59 14.83
N ASP A 233 -0.15 44.44 15.50
CA ASP A 233 -0.53 44.24 16.89
C ASP A 233 0.27 45.17 17.85
N ARG A 234 1.60 45.28 17.62
CA ARG A 234 2.46 46.23 18.33
C ARG A 234 2.00 47.68 18.18
N ARG A 235 1.63 48.10 16.98
CA ARG A 235 1.10 49.45 16.74
C ARG A 235 -0.22 49.72 17.40
N LYS A 236 -1.04 48.64 17.60
CA LYS A 236 -2.36 48.74 18.26
C LYS A 236 -2.32 48.55 19.77
N GLY A 237 -1.13 48.49 20.37
CA GLY A 237 -0.95 48.42 21.81
C GLY A 237 -0.77 47.02 22.40
N TYR A 238 -0.10 46.15 21.63
CA TYR A 238 0.29 44.82 22.12
C TYR A 238 0.98 44.90 23.49
N ARG A 239 0.46 44.16 24.45
CA ARG A 239 0.92 44.22 25.87
C ARG A 239 1.73 42.98 26.29
N GLY A 240 2.09 42.13 25.37
CA GLY A 240 2.76 40.86 25.62
C GLY A 240 1.79 39.70 25.90
N PRO A 241 2.32 38.48 26.10
CA PRO A 241 1.49 37.32 26.42
C PRO A 241 0.83 37.47 27.80
N ILE A 242 -0.40 36.97 27.90
CA ILE A 242 -1.18 36.99 29.18
C ILE A 242 -0.48 36.18 30.26
N THR A 243 0.15 35.07 29.90
CA THR A 243 0.91 34.20 30.79
C THR A 243 1.94 33.37 30.05
N ASN A 244 2.94 32.84 30.76
CA ASN A 244 3.91 31.89 30.23
C ASN A 244 3.58 30.48 30.74
N LYS A 245 3.31 29.57 29.84
CA LYS A 245 2.95 28.18 30.17
C LYS A 245 3.99 27.47 31.04
N ASN A 246 5.26 27.77 30.84
CA ASN A 246 6.34 27.08 31.56
C ASN A 246 6.40 27.43 33.04
N ASN A 247 5.84 28.58 33.46
CA ASN A 247 5.89 29.07 34.81
C ASN A 247 4.56 28.93 35.56
N ASP A 248 3.52 28.39 34.95
CA ASP A 248 2.20 28.33 35.57
C ASP A 248 1.49 27.00 35.25
N VAL A 249 1.36 26.16 36.29
CA VAL A 249 0.66 24.86 36.22
C VAL A 249 -0.86 25.02 36.04
N SER A 250 -1.39 26.19 36.38
CA SER A 250 -2.84 26.49 36.34
C SER A 250 -3.29 27.23 35.06
N TRP A 251 -2.46 27.31 34.02
CA TRP A 251 -2.72 28.11 32.82
C TRP A 251 -4.04 27.77 32.12
N LYS A 252 -4.49 26.52 32.16
CA LYS A 252 -5.79 26.11 31.54
C LYS A 252 -6.95 26.78 32.26
N LYS A 253 -6.97 26.79 33.62
CA LYS A 253 -8.02 27.44 34.39
C LYS A 253 -8.05 28.96 34.17
N LYS A 254 -6.90 29.57 33.93
CA LYS A 254 -6.84 31.01 33.60
C LYS A 254 -7.37 31.30 32.22
N LEU A 255 -7.15 30.43 31.23
CA LEU A 255 -7.73 30.55 29.86
C LEU A 255 -9.25 30.40 29.91
N ASP A 256 -9.78 29.42 30.61
CA ASP A 256 -11.23 29.19 30.74
C ASP A 256 -11.97 30.40 31.40
N ASN A 257 -11.26 31.18 32.24
CA ASN A 257 -11.82 32.37 32.88
C ASN A 257 -11.72 33.67 32.04
N LEU A 258 -11.06 33.62 30.87
CA LEU A 258 -10.84 34.81 30.03
C LEU A 258 -11.97 35.04 29.02
N ASN A 259 -13.13 34.35 29.06
CA ASN A 259 -14.30 34.60 28.23
C ASN A 259 -13.92 35.17 26.85
N ILE A 260 -13.07 34.41 26.07
CA ILE A 260 -12.65 34.78 24.72
C ILE A 260 -13.48 33.97 23.72
#